data_e4e864a907c72be85755bfe7cb41c52e
#
_entry.id   e4e864a907c72be85755bfe7cb41c52e
#
_cell.length_a   1.000
_cell.length_b   1.000
_cell.length_c   1.000
_cell.angle_alpha   90.00
_cell.angle_beta   90.00
_cell.angle_gamma   90.00
#
_symmetry.space_group_name_H-M   'P 1'
#
loop_
_entity.id
_entity.type
_entity.pdbx_description
1 polymer ?
#
loop_
_entity_poly.entity_id
_entity_poly.type
_entity_poly.pdbx_seq_one_letter_code
_entity_poly.pdbx_strand_id
1 'polypeptide(L)'
;IEAARVHPSGNSGRPAIRAYDPRCVSGYKNLATKCHNYDCLVFGQLTHPGREMTNLEDGTIPVAYAPSASPNERFHIMPREMSEQMIDEIVTGYKISAQNLRTAGLDGIEIVASHGYLIGQFLNKNVNQRKDKYGGNFRNRYRILDQIIDAVKDGSSDEMLVGVRLSGDEKEFQGMELKGTLELIEELNKNESIDYINITAGTSAGLKGSTHIVPSMRFEPGY
;
A
#
# COMPACT_ATOMS: atom_id res chain seq x y z
N ILE A 1 10.18 4.21 7.92
CA ILE A 1 9.51 5.54 7.94
C ILE A 1 8.07 5.33 7.53
N GLU A 2 7.12 6.03 8.18
CA GLU A 2 5.69 5.94 7.92
C GLU A 2 5.31 6.19 6.45
N ALA A 3 4.18 5.62 6.04
CA ALA A 3 3.75 5.50 4.66
C ALA A 3 3.66 6.83 3.87
N ALA A 4 4.38 6.90 2.78
CA ALA A 4 4.38 8.02 1.85
C ALA A 4 3.48 7.76 0.63
N ARG A 5 2.89 8.82 0.07
CA ARG A 5 2.03 8.76 -1.10
C ARG A 5 2.83 8.62 -2.38
N VAL A 6 2.35 7.76 -3.28
CA VAL A 6 3.01 7.45 -4.56
C VAL A 6 2.41 8.19 -5.75
N HIS A 7 1.23 8.81 -5.59
CA HIS A 7 0.53 9.50 -6.67
C HIS A 7 -0.35 10.62 -6.13
N PRO A 8 -0.56 11.73 -6.89
CA PRO A 8 -1.42 12.85 -6.47
C PRO A 8 -2.84 12.45 -6.08
N SER A 9 -3.44 11.47 -6.76
CA SER A 9 -4.78 10.96 -6.43
C SER A 9 -4.88 10.27 -5.07
N GLY A 10 -3.76 9.97 -4.43
CA GLY A 10 -3.70 9.43 -3.08
C GLY A 10 -3.58 10.51 -1.99
N ASN A 11 -3.53 11.78 -2.35
CA ASN A 11 -3.48 12.86 -1.36
C ASN A 11 -4.85 13.00 -0.68
N SER A 12 -4.84 12.99 0.64
CA SER A 12 -6.03 13.17 1.50
C SER A 12 -5.75 14.29 2.49
N GLY A 13 -6.72 14.65 3.31
CA GLY A 13 -6.57 15.67 4.35
C GLY A 13 -5.57 15.34 5.46
N ARG A 14 -5.08 14.10 5.52
CA ARG A 14 -4.01 13.74 6.44
C ARG A 14 -2.65 14.12 5.83
N PRO A 15 -1.83 14.90 6.55
CA PRO A 15 -0.47 15.17 6.11
C PRO A 15 0.29 13.86 5.86
N ALA A 16 0.91 13.74 4.69
CA ALA A 16 1.73 12.60 4.35
C ALA A 16 2.85 13.04 3.41
N ILE A 17 3.99 12.39 3.50
CA ILE A 17 5.09 12.61 2.56
C ILE A 17 4.62 12.19 1.17
N ARG A 18 4.95 13.00 0.16
CA ARG A 18 4.68 12.72 -1.25
C ARG A 18 5.94 12.13 -1.87
N ALA A 19 6.08 10.81 -1.81
CA ALA A 19 7.29 10.15 -2.31
C ALA A 19 7.47 10.29 -3.83
N TYR A 20 6.39 10.52 -4.58
CA TYR A 20 6.44 10.82 -6.02
C TYR A 20 7.02 12.21 -6.33
N ASP A 21 7.12 13.10 -5.34
CA ASP A 21 7.64 14.48 -5.51
C ASP A 21 9.12 14.50 -5.15
N PRO A 22 10.04 14.89 -6.06
CA PRO A 22 11.47 14.87 -5.81
C PRO A 22 11.91 15.80 -4.67
N ARG A 23 11.07 16.73 -4.24
CA ARG A 23 11.34 17.56 -3.06
C ARG A 23 11.45 16.76 -1.76
N CYS A 24 10.93 15.55 -1.71
CA CYS A 24 11.06 14.67 -0.54
C CYS A 24 12.50 14.16 -0.34
N VAL A 25 13.32 14.13 -1.39
CA VAL A 25 14.66 13.52 -1.39
C VAL A 25 15.56 14.13 -0.31
N SER A 26 15.59 15.46 -0.18
CA SER A 26 16.47 16.13 0.80
C SER A 26 16.12 15.76 2.24
N GLY A 27 14.83 15.67 2.57
CA GLY A 27 14.36 15.27 3.90
C GLY A 27 14.70 13.82 4.23
N TYR A 28 14.43 12.92 3.30
CA TYR A 28 14.78 11.51 3.45
C TYR A 28 16.30 11.30 3.57
N LYS A 29 17.10 11.97 2.74
CA LYS A 29 18.57 11.92 2.79
C LYS A 29 19.12 12.34 4.15
N ASN A 30 18.60 13.45 4.69
CA ASN A 30 19.02 13.93 6.01
C ASN A 30 18.69 12.89 7.10
N LEU A 31 17.52 12.27 7.04
CA LEU A 31 17.13 11.24 7.97
C LEU A 31 18.01 9.98 7.83
N ALA A 32 18.17 9.45 6.61
CA ALA A 32 19.00 8.28 6.33
C ALA A 32 20.43 8.48 6.84
N THR A 33 21.07 9.61 6.48
CA THR A 33 22.42 9.94 6.95
C THR A 33 22.55 9.93 8.49
N LYS A 34 21.54 10.45 9.19
CA LYS A 34 21.56 10.44 10.66
C LYS A 34 21.41 9.05 11.26
N CYS A 35 20.57 8.20 10.67
CA CYS A 35 20.39 6.83 11.12
C CYS A 35 21.63 5.97 10.83
N HIS A 36 22.22 6.13 9.66
CA HIS A 36 23.43 5.39 9.27
C HIS A 36 24.64 5.69 10.18
N ASN A 37 24.71 6.88 10.79
CA ASN A 37 25.74 7.16 11.81
C ASN A 37 25.65 6.25 13.06
N TYR A 38 24.57 5.49 13.20
CA TYR A 38 24.32 4.54 14.26
C TYR A 38 24.12 3.12 13.75
N ASP A 39 24.61 2.82 12.55
CA ASP A 39 24.47 1.51 11.88
C ASP A 39 23.00 1.04 11.77
N CYS A 40 22.06 1.99 11.64
CA CYS A 40 20.62 1.72 11.54
C CYS A 40 20.15 1.85 10.11
N LEU A 41 19.62 0.77 9.55
CA LEU A 41 19.01 0.75 8.21
C LEU A 41 17.68 1.52 8.20
N VAL A 42 17.38 2.16 7.08
CA VAL A 42 16.19 3.02 6.93
C VAL A 42 15.35 2.58 5.73
N PHE A 43 14.12 2.16 6.02
CA PHE A 43 13.15 1.75 5.01
C PHE A 43 12.05 2.79 4.84
N GLY A 44 11.65 3.03 3.59
CA GLY A 44 10.50 3.88 3.25
C GLY A 44 9.27 3.03 2.90
N GLN A 45 8.12 3.34 3.50
CA GLN A 45 6.86 2.72 3.12
C GLN A 45 6.18 3.51 2.00
N LEU A 46 5.71 2.81 0.95
CA LEU A 46 4.98 3.37 -0.18
C LEU A 46 3.53 2.89 -0.18
N THR A 47 2.59 3.83 -0.32
CA THR A 47 1.16 3.54 -0.26
C THR A 47 0.31 4.42 -1.16
N HIS A 48 -0.84 3.90 -1.57
CA HIS A 48 -1.97 4.66 -2.10
C HIS A 48 -3.23 4.28 -1.30
N PRO A 49 -3.99 5.24 -0.75
CA PRO A 49 -5.11 4.93 0.14
C PRO A 49 -6.31 4.27 -0.59
N GLY A 50 -6.40 4.42 -1.92
CA GLY A 50 -7.57 3.94 -2.64
C GLY A 50 -8.83 4.65 -2.19
N ARG A 51 -9.84 3.92 -1.73
CA ARG A 51 -11.10 4.45 -1.21
C ARG A 51 -11.03 4.93 0.25
N GLU A 52 -9.88 4.74 0.95
CA GLU A 52 -9.64 5.17 2.33
C GLU A 52 -9.28 6.66 2.41
N MET A 53 -10.10 7.51 1.81
CA MET A 53 -9.86 8.96 1.77
C MET A 53 -10.48 9.65 2.98
N THR A 54 -9.86 10.75 3.41
CA THR A 54 -10.38 11.62 4.47
C THR A 54 -10.57 13.03 3.93
N ASN A 55 -11.41 13.83 4.58
CA ASN A 55 -11.64 15.22 4.19
C ASN A 55 -10.34 16.00 4.15
N LEU A 56 -10.24 16.92 3.21
CA LEU A 56 -9.19 17.93 3.17
C LEU A 56 -9.34 18.92 4.32
N GLU A 57 -8.32 19.75 4.56
CA GLU A 57 -8.33 20.75 5.63
C GLU A 57 -9.48 21.76 5.48
N ASP A 58 -9.90 22.04 4.24
CA ASP A 58 -11.04 22.92 3.93
C ASP A 58 -12.41 22.22 4.08
N GLY A 59 -12.43 20.95 4.53
CA GLY A 59 -13.64 20.17 4.70
C GLY A 59 -14.15 19.48 3.43
N THR A 60 -13.55 19.73 2.27
CA THR A 60 -13.93 19.03 1.03
C THR A 60 -13.47 17.57 1.05
N ILE A 61 -14.21 16.72 0.33
CA ILE A 61 -13.84 15.31 0.16
C ILE A 61 -13.18 15.15 -1.21
N PRO A 62 -11.90 14.72 -1.27
CA PRO A 62 -11.24 14.46 -2.54
C PRO A 62 -11.91 13.28 -3.25
N VAL A 63 -11.79 13.24 -4.56
CA VAL A 63 -12.26 12.09 -5.33
C VAL A 63 -11.46 10.86 -4.96
N ALA A 64 -12.12 9.87 -4.37
CA ALA A 64 -11.53 8.58 -4.09
C ALA A 64 -11.55 7.69 -5.35
N TYR A 65 -10.52 6.89 -5.53
CA TYR A 65 -10.41 5.92 -6.61
C TYR A 65 -10.15 4.52 -6.03
N ALA A 66 -10.78 3.52 -6.64
CA ALA A 66 -10.69 2.14 -6.20
C ALA A 66 -10.77 1.19 -7.40
N PRO A 67 -10.52 -0.13 -7.24
CA PRO A 67 -10.74 -1.08 -8.33
C PRO A 67 -12.17 -1.06 -8.86
N SER A 68 -13.15 -0.79 -8.01
CA SER A 68 -14.57 -0.72 -8.37
C SER A 68 -15.29 0.33 -7.54
N ALA A 69 -16.48 0.75 -7.97
CA ALA A 69 -17.36 1.66 -7.22
C ALA A 69 -18.00 0.95 -6.00
N SER A 70 -17.17 0.37 -5.15
CA SER A 70 -17.57 -0.30 -3.90
C SER A 70 -17.41 0.68 -2.73
N PRO A 71 -18.50 0.99 -2.00
CA PRO A 71 -18.48 2.03 -0.97
C PRO A 71 -17.51 1.68 0.16
N ASN A 72 -16.94 2.72 0.77
CA ASN A 72 -16.26 2.60 2.04
C ASN A 72 -17.27 2.92 3.16
N GLU A 73 -17.59 1.94 3.98
CA GLU A 73 -18.61 2.09 5.02
C GLU A 73 -18.14 3.00 6.17
N ARG A 74 -16.84 3.00 6.47
CA ARG A 74 -16.29 3.80 7.57
C ARG A 74 -16.25 5.30 7.25
N PHE A 75 -15.92 5.66 6.01
CA PHE A 75 -15.77 7.04 5.59
C PHE A 75 -16.95 7.55 4.75
N HIS A 76 -17.96 6.69 4.52
CA HIS A 76 -19.15 7.01 3.70
C HIS A 76 -18.81 7.58 2.32
N ILE A 77 -17.76 7.03 1.70
CA ILE A 77 -17.26 7.45 0.38
C ILE A 77 -17.63 6.41 -0.67
N MET A 78 -18.20 6.87 -1.78
CA MET A 78 -18.36 6.10 -3.00
C MET A 78 -17.20 6.42 -3.94
N PRO A 79 -16.23 5.51 -4.12
CA PRO A 79 -15.10 5.77 -5.00
C PRO A 79 -15.50 5.68 -6.47
N ARG A 80 -14.70 6.30 -7.33
CA ARG A 80 -14.75 6.05 -8.77
C ARG A 80 -13.90 4.84 -9.12
N GLU A 81 -14.39 4.02 -10.02
CA GLU A 81 -13.62 2.92 -10.59
C GLU A 81 -12.44 3.48 -11.40
N MET A 82 -11.25 2.91 -11.18
CA MET A 82 -10.04 3.29 -11.92
C MET A 82 -10.09 2.79 -13.34
N SER A 83 -9.71 3.64 -14.31
CA SER A 83 -9.36 3.18 -15.65
C SER A 83 -8.04 2.41 -15.63
N GLU A 84 -7.78 1.61 -16.66
CA GLU A 84 -6.47 0.94 -16.82
C GLU A 84 -5.34 1.97 -16.92
N GLN A 85 -5.55 3.08 -17.63
CA GLN A 85 -4.58 4.18 -17.70
C GLN A 85 -4.24 4.71 -16.32
N MET A 86 -5.21 4.91 -15.43
CA MET A 86 -4.96 5.39 -14.08
C MET A 86 -4.19 4.36 -13.23
N ILE A 87 -4.44 3.07 -13.45
CA ILE A 87 -3.66 2.00 -12.81
C ILE A 87 -2.19 2.11 -13.24
N ASP A 88 -1.94 2.27 -14.54
CA ASP A 88 -0.59 2.42 -15.10
C ASP A 88 0.12 3.69 -14.58
N GLU A 89 -0.60 4.80 -14.41
CA GLU A 89 -0.09 6.04 -13.80
C GLU A 89 0.32 5.81 -12.34
N ILE A 90 -0.46 5.06 -11.57
CA ILE A 90 -0.14 4.73 -10.17
C ILE A 90 1.06 3.79 -10.10
N VAL A 91 1.14 2.76 -10.94
CA VAL A 91 2.31 1.87 -11.02
C VAL A 91 3.58 2.68 -11.34
N THR A 92 3.49 3.62 -12.28
CA THR A 92 4.57 4.57 -12.59
C THR A 92 4.92 5.44 -11.38
N GLY A 93 3.93 5.86 -10.61
CA GLY A 93 4.12 6.62 -9.37
C GLY A 93 4.92 5.84 -8.31
N TYR A 94 4.72 4.53 -8.18
CA TYR A 94 5.55 3.66 -7.34
C TYR A 94 7.01 3.62 -7.82
N LYS A 95 7.24 3.48 -9.14
CA LYS A 95 8.59 3.53 -9.72
C LYS A 95 9.31 4.84 -9.40
N ILE A 96 8.65 5.99 -9.67
CA ILE A 96 9.21 7.32 -9.39
C ILE A 96 9.52 7.47 -7.90
N SER A 97 8.61 7.01 -7.04
CA SER A 97 8.81 7.04 -5.60
C SER A 97 10.03 6.22 -5.17
N ALA A 98 10.21 5.02 -5.72
CA ALA A 98 11.37 4.18 -5.48
C ALA A 98 12.68 4.88 -5.91
N GLN A 99 12.70 5.53 -7.08
CA GLN A 99 13.85 6.33 -7.56
C GLN A 99 14.21 7.47 -6.60
N ASN A 100 13.21 8.16 -6.05
CA ASN A 100 13.42 9.23 -5.08
C ASN A 100 14.01 8.67 -3.77
N LEU A 101 13.50 7.54 -3.26
CA LEU A 101 14.01 6.90 -2.05
C LEU A 101 15.45 6.39 -2.24
N ARG A 102 15.74 5.78 -3.40
CA ARG A 102 17.11 5.41 -3.78
C ARG A 102 18.05 6.62 -3.80
N THR A 103 17.64 7.70 -4.46
CA THR A 103 18.43 8.95 -4.54
C THR A 103 18.66 9.55 -3.16
N ALA A 104 17.75 9.34 -2.24
CA ALA A 104 17.89 9.77 -0.84
C ALA A 104 18.79 8.85 -0.01
N GLY A 105 19.21 7.69 -0.52
CA GLY A 105 20.08 6.75 0.16
C GLY A 105 19.37 5.90 1.23
N LEU A 106 18.10 5.56 1.01
CA LEU A 106 17.41 4.58 1.85
C LEU A 106 17.88 3.16 1.50
N ASP A 107 17.80 2.26 2.47
CA ASP A 107 18.27 0.87 2.37
C ASP A 107 17.20 -0.09 1.87
N GLY A 108 15.93 0.31 1.93
CA GLY A 108 14.85 -0.54 1.45
C GLY A 108 13.52 0.18 1.30
N ILE A 109 12.59 -0.54 0.68
CA ILE A 109 11.23 -0.09 0.38
C ILE A 109 10.23 -1.14 0.85
N GLU A 110 9.21 -0.72 1.58
CA GLU A 110 8.07 -1.55 1.93
C GLU A 110 6.83 -1.12 1.15
N ILE A 111 6.29 -2.01 0.34
CA ILE A 111 5.04 -1.81 -0.41
C ILE A 111 3.86 -2.15 0.51
N VAL A 112 2.98 -1.19 0.76
CA VAL A 112 1.84 -1.39 1.64
C VAL A 112 0.66 -2.00 0.87
N ALA A 113 0.48 -3.31 1.03
CA ALA A 113 -0.64 -4.09 0.49
C ALA A 113 -1.63 -4.53 1.60
N SER A 114 -1.58 -3.88 2.75
CA SER A 114 -2.37 -4.19 3.95
C SER A 114 -3.42 -3.12 4.26
N HIS A 115 -4.16 -3.33 5.34
CA HIS A 115 -5.06 -2.37 5.98
C HIS A 115 -6.24 -1.88 5.11
N GLY A 116 -6.57 -2.58 4.02
CA GLY A 116 -7.65 -2.16 3.12
C GLY A 116 -7.29 -0.98 2.22
N TYR A 117 -5.99 -0.64 2.08
CA TYR A 117 -5.52 0.34 1.12
C TYR A 117 -5.56 -0.19 -0.32
N LEU A 118 -5.19 0.61 -1.31
CA LEU A 118 -5.45 0.34 -2.73
C LEU A 118 -5.09 -1.08 -3.17
N ILE A 119 -3.89 -1.56 -2.88
CA ILE A 119 -3.46 -2.91 -3.29
C ILE A 119 -4.33 -3.96 -2.62
N GLY A 120 -4.60 -3.84 -1.31
CA GLY A 120 -5.54 -4.71 -0.60
C GLY A 120 -6.95 -4.68 -1.21
N GLN A 121 -7.42 -3.52 -1.68
CA GLN A 121 -8.71 -3.40 -2.36
C GLN A 121 -8.74 -4.19 -3.68
N PHE A 122 -7.65 -4.21 -4.45
CA PHE A 122 -7.55 -5.03 -5.66
C PHE A 122 -7.51 -6.52 -5.35
N LEU A 123 -6.80 -6.92 -4.31
CA LEU A 123 -6.68 -8.32 -3.88
C LEU A 123 -8.01 -8.86 -3.35
N ASN A 124 -8.80 -8.05 -2.66
CA ASN A 124 -10.04 -8.44 -2.03
C ASN A 124 -11.17 -8.62 -3.07
N LYS A 125 -11.61 -9.87 -3.28
CA LYS A 125 -12.68 -10.24 -4.22
C LYS A 125 -14.04 -9.58 -3.94
N ASN A 126 -14.29 -9.16 -2.70
CA ASN A 126 -15.55 -8.53 -2.32
C ASN A 126 -15.57 -7.04 -2.63
N VAL A 127 -14.40 -6.40 -2.75
CA VAL A 127 -14.22 -5.00 -3.12
C VAL A 127 -13.98 -4.86 -4.62
N ASN A 128 -13.15 -5.72 -5.18
CA ASN A 128 -12.79 -5.73 -6.59
C ASN A 128 -13.82 -6.52 -7.42
N GLN A 129 -14.76 -5.80 -8.01
CA GLN A 129 -15.82 -6.33 -8.86
C GLN A 129 -15.51 -6.18 -10.37
N ARG A 130 -14.26 -5.87 -10.72
CA ARG A 130 -13.82 -5.70 -12.11
C ARG A 130 -13.98 -6.97 -12.93
N LYS A 131 -14.23 -6.78 -14.23
CA LYS A 131 -14.36 -7.88 -15.21
C LYS A 131 -13.24 -7.89 -16.25
N ASP A 132 -12.28 -6.98 -16.11
CA ASP A 132 -11.09 -6.88 -16.96
C ASP A 132 -9.90 -7.70 -16.39
N LYS A 133 -8.70 -7.45 -16.94
CA LYS A 133 -7.47 -8.14 -16.55
C LYS A 133 -7.02 -7.90 -15.08
N TYR A 134 -7.68 -7.00 -14.34
CA TYR A 134 -7.40 -6.70 -12.93
C TYR A 134 -8.46 -7.25 -11.96
N GLY A 135 -9.46 -7.99 -12.44
CA GLY A 135 -10.56 -8.52 -11.62
C GLY A 135 -10.90 -9.97 -11.86
N GLY A 136 -11.86 -10.50 -11.10
CA GLY A 136 -12.32 -11.88 -11.18
C GLY A 136 -11.43 -12.89 -10.46
N ASN A 137 -10.64 -13.70 -11.16
CA ASN A 137 -9.79 -14.70 -10.54
C ASN A 137 -8.62 -14.12 -9.75
N PHE A 138 -7.98 -14.96 -8.92
CA PHE A 138 -6.87 -14.54 -8.06
C PHE A 138 -5.73 -13.90 -8.86
N ARG A 139 -5.29 -14.51 -9.95
CA ARG A 139 -4.17 -14.03 -10.76
C ARG A 139 -4.42 -12.62 -11.33
N ASN A 140 -5.63 -12.33 -11.73
CA ASN A 140 -6.01 -10.99 -12.22
C ASN A 140 -6.00 -9.96 -11.08
N ARG A 141 -6.53 -10.31 -9.89
CA ARG A 141 -6.52 -9.42 -8.73
C ARG A 141 -5.10 -9.17 -8.19
N TYR A 142 -4.22 -10.17 -8.31
CA TYR A 142 -2.82 -10.09 -7.93
C TYR A 142 -1.98 -9.21 -8.88
N ARG A 143 -2.36 -9.11 -10.13
CA ARG A 143 -1.63 -8.41 -11.21
C ARG A 143 -1.10 -7.04 -10.83
N ILE A 144 -1.88 -6.22 -10.14
CA ILE A 144 -1.43 -4.87 -9.76
C ILE A 144 -0.27 -4.92 -8.76
N LEU A 145 -0.29 -5.84 -7.82
CA LEU A 145 0.81 -6.01 -6.87
C LEU A 145 2.09 -6.45 -7.58
N ASP A 146 1.97 -7.42 -8.48
CA ASP A 146 3.07 -7.90 -9.33
C ASP A 146 3.71 -6.75 -10.13
N GLN A 147 2.91 -5.97 -10.85
CA GLN A 147 3.38 -4.80 -11.60
C GLN A 147 4.01 -3.73 -10.71
N ILE A 148 3.49 -3.52 -9.50
CA ILE A 148 4.06 -2.55 -8.55
C ILE A 148 5.41 -3.05 -8.03
N ILE A 149 5.55 -4.34 -7.73
CA ILE A 149 6.83 -4.93 -7.31
C ILE A 149 7.87 -4.74 -8.40
N ASP A 150 7.54 -5.08 -9.64
CA ASP A 150 8.43 -4.88 -10.80
C ASP A 150 8.83 -3.40 -10.96
N ALA A 151 7.86 -2.49 -10.86
CA ALA A 151 8.09 -1.06 -10.98
C ALA A 151 8.97 -0.50 -9.85
N VAL A 152 8.79 -0.98 -8.62
CA VAL A 152 9.64 -0.61 -7.47
C VAL A 152 11.06 -1.13 -7.66
N LYS A 153 11.23 -2.38 -8.08
CA LYS A 153 12.56 -2.96 -8.38
C LYS A 153 13.28 -2.21 -9.50
N ASP A 154 12.58 -1.87 -10.57
CA ASP A 154 13.13 -1.07 -11.67
C ASP A 154 13.48 0.38 -11.24
N GLY A 155 12.78 0.92 -10.25
CA GLY A 155 13.08 2.25 -9.66
C GLY A 155 14.16 2.21 -8.58
N SER A 156 14.35 1.10 -7.89
CA SER A 156 15.35 0.90 -6.84
C SER A 156 16.72 0.50 -7.41
N SER A 157 17.64 0.10 -6.56
CA SER A 157 18.89 -0.55 -6.96
C SER A 157 18.91 -1.98 -6.45
N ASP A 158 19.79 -2.81 -7.01
CA ASP A 158 19.96 -4.21 -6.59
C ASP A 158 20.39 -4.36 -5.11
N GLU A 159 20.89 -3.29 -4.51
CA GLU A 159 21.31 -3.26 -3.10
C GLU A 159 20.15 -2.92 -2.15
N MET A 160 19.04 -2.38 -2.67
CA MET A 160 17.88 -2.01 -1.86
C MET A 160 16.96 -3.21 -1.64
N LEU A 161 16.62 -3.47 -0.39
CA LEU A 161 15.65 -4.50 -0.05
C LEU A 161 14.22 -4.05 -0.37
N VAL A 162 13.44 -4.94 -0.97
CA VAL A 162 12.03 -4.70 -1.30
C VAL A 162 11.15 -5.69 -0.55
N GLY A 163 10.29 -5.17 0.30
CA GLY A 163 9.33 -5.97 1.04
C GLY A 163 7.88 -5.58 0.78
N VAL A 164 6.97 -6.46 1.19
CA VAL A 164 5.53 -6.24 1.10
C VAL A 164 4.90 -6.38 2.47
N ARG A 165 4.10 -5.38 2.87
CA ARG A 165 3.28 -5.46 4.08
C ARG A 165 1.89 -5.97 3.73
N LEU A 166 1.48 -7.08 4.36
CA LEU A 166 0.20 -7.76 4.14
C LEU A 166 -0.64 -7.80 5.42
N SER A 167 -1.96 -7.76 5.28
CA SER A 167 -2.87 -8.16 6.34
C SER A 167 -2.96 -9.69 6.34
N GLY A 168 -2.57 -10.35 7.43
CA GLY A 168 -2.75 -11.78 7.60
C GLY A 168 -4.23 -12.15 7.63
N ASP A 169 -5.04 -11.32 8.28
CA ASP A 169 -6.49 -11.39 8.31
C ASP A 169 -7.03 -9.97 8.55
N GLU A 170 -7.94 -9.50 7.72
CA GLU A 170 -8.52 -8.16 7.86
C GLU A 170 -9.51 -8.04 9.03
N LYS A 171 -9.95 -9.16 9.62
CA LYS A 171 -10.87 -9.20 10.76
C LYS A 171 -12.17 -8.40 10.56
N GLU A 172 -12.61 -8.29 9.31
CA GLU A 172 -13.76 -7.50 8.91
C GLU A 172 -14.73 -8.34 8.07
N PHE A 173 -16.01 -7.96 8.08
CA PHE A 173 -17.00 -8.56 7.20
C PHE A 173 -16.61 -8.34 5.73
N GLN A 174 -16.60 -9.41 4.95
CA GLN A 174 -16.10 -9.39 3.57
C GLN A 174 -14.63 -8.94 3.40
N GLY A 175 -13.87 -8.89 4.48
CA GLY A 175 -12.42 -8.68 4.45
C GLY A 175 -11.67 -9.86 3.83
N MET A 176 -10.39 -9.66 3.63
CA MET A 176 -9.49 -10.74 3.21
C MET A 176 -9.17 -11.62 4.42
N GLU A 177 -9.41 -12.91 4.27
CA GLU A 177 -9.17 -13.93 5.31
C GLU A 177 -7.77 -14.53 5.18
N LEU A 178 -7.27 -15.15 6.25
CA LEU A 178 -5.98 -15.82 6.31
C LEU A 178 -5.72 -16.76 5.12
N LYS A 179 -6.72 -17.49 4.65
CA LYS A 179 -6.58 -18.39 3.49
C LYS A 179 -6.16 -17.63 2.23
N GLY A 180 -6.77 -16.49 1.96
CA GLY A 180 -6.42 -15.66 0.80
C GLY A 180 -5.02 -15.06 0.91
N THR A 181 -4.60 -14.71 2.13
CA THR A 181 -3.25 -14.21 2.38
C THR A 181 -2.20 -15.31 2.21
N LEU A 182 -2.47 -16.54 2.63
CA LEU A 182 -1.57 -17.67 2.40
C LEU A 182 -1.39 -17.97 0.90
N GLU A 183 -2.48 -17.93 0.11
CA GLU A 183 -2.41 -18.07 -1.36
C GLU A 183 -1.53 -16.98 -1.99
N LEU A 184 -1.63 -15.74 -1.48
CA LEU A 184 -0.81 -14.62 -1.91
C LEU A 184 0.68 -14.80 -1.57
N ILE A 185 0.97 -15.26 -0.35
CA ILE A 185 2.35 -15.54 0.10
C ILE A 185 2.99 -16.64 -0.74
N GLU A 186 2.24 -17.69 -1.04
CA GLU A 186 2.73 -18.75 -1.92
C GLU A 186 3.09 -18.25 -3.32
N GLU A 187 2.30 -17.32 -3.88
CA GLU A 187 2.59 -16.73 -5.19
C GLU A 187 3.82 -15.83 -5.14
N LEU A 188 3.95 -14.98 -4.12
CA LEU A 188 5.13 -14.14 -3.91
C LEU A 188 6.42 -14.96 -3.74
N ASN A 189 6.34 -16.07 -3.01
CA ASN A 189 7.48 -16.97 -2.78
C ASN A 189 7.91 -17.71 -4.05
N LYS A 190 6.96 -18.12 -4.92
CA LYS A 190 7.28 -18.78 -6.20
C LYS A 190 8.09 -17.87 -7.14
N ASN A 191 7.80 -16.59 -7.11
CA ASN A 191 8.42 -15.63 -8.02
C ASN A 191 9.74 -15.07 -7.48
N GLU A 192 10.11 -15.38 -6.21
CA GLU A 192 11.31 -14.83 -5.52
C GLU A 192 11.44 -13.30 -5.73
N SER A 193 10.26 -12.63 -5.75
CA SER A 193 10.16 -11.24 -6.21
C SER A 193 10.44 -10.21 -5.12
N ILE A 194 10.50 -10.63 -3.85
CA ILE A 194 10.66 -9.76 -2.68
C ILE A 194 11.61 -10.37 -1.64
N ASP A 195 12.19 -9.52 -0.80
CA ASP A 195 13.15 -9.93 0.21
C ASP A 195 12.50 -10.30 1.54
N TYR A 196 11.35 -9.68 1.88
CA TYR A 196 10.65 -9.98 3.12
C TYR A 196 9.14 -9.67 3.03
N ILE A 197 8.39 -10.29 3.96
CA ILE A 197 6.98 -10.01 4.18
C ILE A 197 6.78 -9.51 5.61
N ASN A 198 6.09 -8.37 5.75
CA ASN A 198 5.68 -7.83 7.04
C ASN A 198 4.18 -8.12 7.24
N ILE A 199 3.85 -8.96 8.22
CA ILE A 199 2.47 -9.34 8.49
C ILE A 199 1.86 -8.45 9.57
N THR A 200 0.65 -7.98 9.30
CA THR A 200 -0.18 -7.22 10.24
C THR A 200 -1.60 -7.80 10.29
N ALA A 201 -2.44 -7.28 11.15
CA ALA A 201 -3.85 -7.67 11.25
C ALA A 201 -4.78 -6.47 11.07
N GLY A 202 -6.03 -6.75 10.72
CA GLY A 202 -7.06 -5.73 10.61
C GLY A 202 -7.04 -4.95 9.30
N THR A 203 -8.04 -4.08 9.19
CA THR A 203 -8.22 -3.17 8.04
C THR A 203 -8.79 -1.84 8.51
N SER A 204 -8.47 -0.75 7.81
CA SER A 204 -9.07 0.56 8.08
C SER A 204 -10.45 0.71 7.43
N ALA A 205 -10.86 -0.22 6.57
CA ALA A 205 -12.09 -0.14 5.80
C ALA A 205 -13.38 -0.25 6.64
N GLY A 206 -13.31 -0.90 7.82
CA GLY A 206 -14.43 -1.10 8.71
C GLY A 206 -14.10 -0.83 10.17
N LEU A 207 -15.12 -0.67 11.00
CA LEU A 207 -14.95 -0.37 12.43
C LEU A 207 -14.34 -1.56 13.18
N LYS A 208 -14.82 -2.77 12.90
CA LYS A 208 -14.33 -4.00 13.54
C LYS A 208 -12.84 -4.25 13.18
N GLY A 209 -12.50 -4.25 11.90
CA GLY A 209 -11.14 -4.45 11.44
C GLY A 209 -10.16 -3.40 11.97
N SER A 210 -10.60 -2.14 12.11
CA SER A 210 -9.75 -1.06 12.58
C SER A 210 -9.30 -1.20 14.04
N THR A 211 -10.03 -1.92 14.87
CA THR A 211 -9.64 -2.18 16.27
C THR A 211 -8.44 -3.14 16.38
N HIS A 212 -8.13 -3.88 15.32
CA HIS A 212 -7.02 -4.83 15.27
C HIS A 212 -5.72 -4.23 14.69
N ILE A 213 -5.78 -3.03 14.10
CA ILE A 213 -4.60 -2.34 13.56
C ILE A 213 -3.72 -1.78 14.70
N VAL A 214 -4.37 -1.27 15.75
CA VAL A 214 -3.69 -0.69 16.91
C VAL A 214 -3.84 -1.66 18.07
N PRO A 215 -2.77 -1.97 18.81
CA PRO A 215 -2.85 -2.82 19.99
C PRO A 215 -3.91 -2.27 20.95
N SER A 216 -4.94 -3.06 21.23
CA SER A 216 -5.88 -2.76 22.30
C SER A 216 -5.25 -3.09 23.65
N MET A 217 -5.82 -2.56 24.75
CA MET A 217 -5.39 -2.93 26.11
C MET A 217 -5.61 -4.41 26.44
N ARG A 218 -6.28 -5.17 25.59
CA ARG A 218 -6.38 -6.61 25.68
C ARG A 218 -5.31 -7.23 24.82
N PHE A 219 -4.49 -8.07 25.43
CA PHE A 219 -3.51 -8.88 24.72
C PHE A 219 -4.25 -9.82 23.76
N GLU A 220 -4.20 -9.51 22.49
CA GLU A 220 -4.44 -10.50 21.45
C GLU A 220 -3.06 -10.96 20.97
N PRO A 221 -2.79 -12.28 20.90
CA PRO A 221 -1.56 -12.76 20.31
C PRO A 221 -1.50 -12.19 18.88
N GLY A 222 -0.43 -11.42 18.63
CA GLY A 222 -0.14 -10.91 17.30
C GLY A 222 0.08 -12.07 16.32
N TYR A 223 -0.06 -11.75 15.04
CA TYR A 223 0.32 -12.66 13.97
C TYR A 223 1.84 -12.69 13.84
#